data_f74bdd77f7c3e9f54c43ef0aa8787e64
#
_entry.id   f74bdd77f7c3e9f54c43ef0aa8787e64
#
_cell.length_a   1.000
_cell.length_b   1.000
_cell.length_c   1.000
_cell.angle_alpha   90.00
_cell.angle_beta   90.00
_cell.angle_gamma   90.00
#
_symmetry.space_group_name_H-M   'P 1'
#
loop_
_entity.id
_entity.type
_entity.pdbx_description
1 polymer ?
#
loop_
_entity_poly.entity_id
_entity_poly.type
_entity_poly.pdbx_seq_one_letter_code
_entity_poly.pdbx_strand_id
1 'polypeptide(L)'
;TSQNNVIVTGESSVNLTDAQPTVREQSISPVTVELIDGLRSANVGFRPVQLLNKQLSAEEIITKLAGGDETKGSCASLALSYIGNRIGLDVTDYRGGSSMEFFRMKANIKKIFSMDGIKVKMLDVFREAYDVAAILEREVKPNREYFLGTGGHAAIVRRGERGLEYLELQSSVKNGWMSFNRYGSIVKTLKGRFGCRMTRDRFIREMMLAEVDSFKSHKSELKEILGYLNTATDQQKKGAFGGEK
;
A
#
# COMPACT_ATOMS: atom_id res chain seq x y z
N THR A 1 -40.37 -61.49 -47.40
CA THR A 1 -40.96 -60.47 -46.51
C THR A 1 -39.88 -59.86 -45.65
N SER A 2 -39.41 -58.69 -46.09
CA SER A 2 -38.33 -57.93 -45.46
C SER A 2 -38.91 -57.08 -44.36
N GLN A 3 -38.37 -57.16 -43.17
CA GLN A 3 -38.62 -56.22 -42.11
C GLN A 3 -37.52 -55.20 -42.09
N ASN A 4 -37.87 -53.95 -42.34
CA ASN A 4 -37.04 -52.82 -42.20
C ASN A 4 -36.94 -52.40 -40.72
N ASN A 5 -35.78 -52.59 -40.18
CA ASN A 5 -35.42 -51.95 -38.88
C ASN A 5 -34.93 -50.55 -39.11
N VAL A 6 -35.70 -49.58 -38.75
CA VAL A 6 -35.27 -48.19 -38.68
C VAL A 6 -34.55 -48.01 -37.35
N ILE A 7 -33.26 -47.81 -37.41
CA ILE A 7 -32.47 -47.39 -36.27
C ILE A 7 -32.60 -45.87 -36.18
N VAL A 8 -33.30 -45.40 -35.16
CA VAL A 8 -33.32 -43.98 -34.79
C VAL A 8 -32.08 -43.76 -33.94
N THR A 9 -31.07 -43.18 -34.53
CA THR A 9 -29.92 -42.64 -33.79
C THR A 9 -30.36 -41.33 -33.19
N GLY A 10 -30.66 -41.32 -31.93
CA GLY A 10 -30.89 -40.10 -31.15
C GLY A 10 -29.54 -39.37 -30.98
N GLU A 11 -29.31 -38.36 -31.74
CA GLU A 11 -28.28 -37.39 -31.42
C GLU A 11 -28.69 -36.64 -30.18
N SER A 12 -28.11 -37.03 -29.06
CA SER A 12 -28.09 -36.17 -27.86
C SER A 12 -27.16 -35.00 -28.15
N SER A 13 -27.70 -33.89 -28.59
CA SER A 13 -26.97 -32.63 -28.55
C SER A 13 -26.78 -32.25 -27.09
N VAL A 14 -25.59 -32.54 -26.57
CA VAL A 14 -25.12 -31.98 -25.33
C VAL A 14 -24.89 -30.50 -25.60
N ASN A 15 -25.84 -29.68 -25.23
CA ASN A 15 -25.62 -28.27 -25.10
C ASN A 15 -24.60 -28.08 -23.97
N LEU A 16 -23.33 -28.02 -24.34
CA LEU A 16 -22.31 -27.39 -23.54
C LEU A 16 -22.65 -25.90 -23.54
N THR A 17 -23.55 -25.50 -22.67
CA THR A 17 -23.57 -24.12 -22.22
C THR A 17 -22.20 -23.89 -21.61
N ASP A 18 -21.37 -23.18 -22.34
CA ASP A 18 -20.22 -22.51 -21.77
C ASP A 18 -20.73 -21.71 -20.58
N ALA A 19 -20.64 -22.31 -19.41
CA ALA A 19 -20.70 -21.57 -18.18
C ALA A 19 -19.42 -20.74 -18.18
N GLN A 20 -19.53 -19.55 -18.78
CA GLN A 20 -18.54 -18.52 -18.49
C GLN A 20 -18.45 -18.48 -16.98
N PRO A 21 -17.22 -18.55 -16.41
CA PRO A 21 -17.07 -18.34 -14.99
C PRO A 21 -17.73 -16.99 -14.72
N THR A 22 -18.84 -17.03 -14.01
CA THR A 22 -19.43 -15.83 -13.44
C THR A 22 -18.29 -15.22 -12.64
N VAL A 23 -17.68 -14.18 -13.20
CA VAL A 23 -16.87 -13.26 -12.41
C VAL A 23 -17.84 -12.86 -11.31
N ARG A 24 -17.64 -13.41 -10.12
CA ARG A 24 -18.27 -12.85 -8.94
C ARG A 24 -17.84 -11.40 -8.98
N GLU A 25 -18.75 -10.52 -9.30
CA GLU A 25 -18.57 -9.11 -8.99
C GLU A 25 -18.24 -9.13 -7.51
N GLN A 26 -16.95 -8.92 -7.21
CA GLN A 26 -16.55 -8.75 -5.83
C GLN A 26 -17.28 -7.48 -5.42
N SER A 27 -18.30 -7.65 -4.59
CA SER A 27 -19.05 -6.53 -4.07
C SER A 27 -18.04 -5.60 -3.40
N ILE A 28 -17.96 -4.36 -3.92
CA ILE A 28 -17.11 -3.31 -3.36
C ILE A 28 -17.51 -3.15 -1.91
N SER A 29 -16.54 -3.21 -1.00
CA SER A 29 -16.81 -3.09 0.43
C SER A 29 -17.40 -1.71 0.76
N PRO A 30 -18.28 -1.59 1.78
CA PRO A 30 -18.81 -0.30 2.20
C PRO A 30 -17.73 0.73 2.54
N VAL A 31 -16.59 0.28 3.06
CA VAL A 31 -15.45 1.12 3.37
C VAL A 31 -14.84 1.73 2.11
N THR A 32 -14.72 0.95 1.04
CA THR A 32 -14.20 1.45 -0.25
C THR A 32 -15.15 2.50 -0.83
N VAL A 33 -16.46 2.27 -0.77
CA VAL A 33 -17.46 3.26 -1.20
C VAL A 33 -17.31 4.57 -0.40
N GLU A 34 -17.19 4.48 0.91
CA GLU A 34 -17.01 5.63 1.79
C GLU A 34 -15.73 6.41 1.45
N LEU A 35 -14.61 5.70 1.24
CA LEU A 35 -13.35 6.31 0.85
C LEU A 35 -13.44 7.04 -0.49
N ILE A 36 -14.04 6.41 -1.49
CA ILE A 36 -14.20 7.00 -2.82
C ILE A 36 -15.13 8.22 -2.76
N ASP A 37 -16.22 8.17 -2.00
CA ASP A 37 -17.11 9.30 -1.79
C ASP A 37 -16.36 10.46 -1.13
N GLY A 38 -15.52 10.19 -0.13
CA GLY A 38 -14.67 11.19 0.51
C GLY A 38 -13.66 11.81 -0.46
N LEU A 39 -13.02 11.01 -1.30
CA LEU A 39 -12.09 11.47 -2.32
C LEU A 39 -12.77 12.37 -3.35
N ARG A 40 -13.94 11.99 -3.83
CA ARG A 40 -14.75 12.80 -4.75
C ARG A 40 -15.21 14.10 -4.12
N SER A 41 -15.66 14.06 -2.87
CA SER A 41 -16.08 15.25 -2.12
C SER A 41 -14.93 16.23 -1.89
N ALA A 42 -13.73 15.73 -1.74
CA ALA A 42 -12.51 16.53 -1.62
C ALA A 42 -11.95 17.02 -2.98
N ASN A 43 -12.63 16.74 -4.08
CA ASN A 43 -12.20 17.04 -5.45
C ASN A 43 -10.80 16.49 -5.79
N VAL A 44 -10.47 15.32 -5.28
CA VAL A 44 -9.22 14.65 -5.62
C VAL A 44 -9.29 14.14 -7.04
N GLY A 45 -8.30 14.48 -7.88
CA GLY A 45 -8.22 14.00 -9.25
C GLY A 45 -8.06 12.48 -9.30
N PHE A 46 -8.49 11.88 -10.39
CA PHE A 46 -8.42 10.44 -10.62
C PHE A 46 -7.78 10.14 -11.97
N ARG A 47 -6.82 9.22 -11.96
CA ARG A 47 -6.27 8.62 -13.17
C ARG A 47 -6.24 7.10 -12.99
N PRO A 48 -6.87 6.33 -13.92
CA PRO A 48 -6.94 4.88 -13.80
C PRO A 48 -5.57 4.24 -13.60
N VAL A 49 -5.51 3.29 -12.68
CA VAL A 49 -4.33 2.47 -12.43
C VAL A 49 -4.39 1.27 -13.36
N GLN A 50 -3.31 1.00 -14.08
CA GLN A 50 -3.17 -0.17 -14.93
C GLN A 50 -2.61 -1.35 -14.13
N LEU A 51 -2.86 -2.56 -14.60
CA LEU A 51 -2.22 -3.74 -14.06
C LEU A 51 -0.77 -3.82 -14.58
N LEU A 52 0.15 -4.21 -13.71
CA LEU A 52 1.50 -4.55 -14.13
C LEU A 52 1.47 -5.89 -14.87
N ASN A 53 2.26 -6.00 -15.95
CA ASN A 53 2.37 -7.23 -16.75
C ASN A 53 3.38 -8.24 -16.18
N LYS A 54 4.12 -7.85 -15.15
CA LYS A 54 5.04 -8.71 -14.39
C LYS A 54 5.10 -8.27 -12.94
N GLN A 55 5.51 -9.19 -12.07
CA GLN A 55 5.80 -8.84 -10.68
C GLN A 55 7.12 -8.06 -10.62
N LEU A 56 7.08 -6.88 -9.99
CA LEU A 56 8.27 -6.07 -9.78
C LEU A 56 9.01 -6.51 -8.52
N SER A 57 10.33 -6.47 -8.55
CA SER A 57 11.17 -6.58 -7.37
C SER A 57 11.08 -5.31 -6.51
N ALA A 58 11.50 -5.41 -5.25
CA ALA A 58 11.58 -4.25 -4.38
C ALA A 58 12.48 -3.16 -4.99
N GLU A 59 13.62 -3.54 -5.56
CA GLU A 59 14.58 -2.64 -6.18
C GLU A 59 14.00 -1.94 -7.41
N GLU A 60 13.24 -2.64 -8.23
CA GLU A 60 12.54 -2.05 -9.39
C GLU A 60 11.49 -1.03 -8.94
N ILE A 61 10.75 -1.31 -7.87
CA ILE A 61 9.76 -0.39 -7.31
C ILE A 61 10.45 0.83 -6.70
N ILE A 62 11.54 0.64 -5.96
CA ILE A 62 12.33 1.73 -5.38
C ILE A 62 12.83 2.66 -6.49
N THR A 63 13.40 2.11 -7.55
CA THR A 63 13.86 2.90 -8.71
C THR A 63 12.72 3.70 -9.34
N LYS A 64 11.52 3.12 -9.41
CA LYS A 64 10.33 3.76 -9.98
C LYS A 64 9.81 4.91 -9.12
N LEU A 65 9.76 4.75 -7.81
CA LEU A 65 9.12 5.68 -6.88
C LEU A 65 10.07 6.69 -6.24
N ALA A 66 11.32 6.29 -6.01
CA ALA A 66 12.28 7.13 -5.32
C ALA A 66 12.76 8.31 -6.18
N GLY A 67 13.21 9.31 -5.50
CA GLY A 67 14.00 10.35 -6.14
C GLY A 67 13.24 11.62 -6.42
N GLY A 68 13.11 12.46 -5.43
CA GLY A 68 12.84 13.84 -5.63
C GLY A 68 11.55 14.38 -5.08
N ASP A 69 10.78 13.58 -4.40
CA ASP A 69 9.62 14.10 -3.68
C ASP A 69 10.02 14.55 -2.28
N GLU A 70 10.37 15.82 -2.17
CA GLU A 70 10.64 16.47 -0.90
C GLU A 70 9.36 17.06 -0.26
N THR A 71 8.20 16.79 -0.85
CA THR A 71 6.93 17.32 -0.36
C THR A 71 6.60 16.74 1.00
N LYS A 72 6.49 17.59 2.00
CA LYS A 72 6.11 17.17 3.35
C LYS A 72 4.71 16.57 3.36
N GLY A 73 4.56 15.39 3.95
CA GLY A 73 3.28 14.71 4.10
C GLY A 73 3.00 13.64 3.05
N SER A 74 3.85 13.43 2.06
CA SER A 74 3.67 12.41 1.04
C SER A 74 4.19 11.01 1.43
N CYS A 75 4.72 10.83 2.62
CA CYS A 75 5.24 9.54 3.09
C CYS A 75 4.21 8.40 3.02
N ALA A 76 2.98 8.67 3.42
CA ALA A 76 1.91 7.68 3.34
C ALA A 76 1.52 7.37 1.89
N SER A 77 1.44 8.36 1.03
CA SER A 77 1.18 8.19 -0.40
C SER A 77 2.25 7.33 -1.07
N LEU A 78 3.52 7.57 -0.75
CA LEU A 78 4.63 6.76 -1.27
C LEU A 78 4.58 5.32 -0.76
N ALA A 79 4.29 5.12 0.51
CA ALA A 79 4.15 3.77 1.07
C ALA A 79 2.97 3.01 0.44
N LEU A 80 1.84 3.67 0.22
CA LEU A 80 0.68 3.08 -0.48
C LEU A 80 1.01 2.79 -1.96
N SER A 81 1.75 3.66 -2.63
CA SER A 81 2.22 3.43 -3.99
C SER A 81 3.17 2.22 -4.07
N TYR A 82 4.04 2.06 -3.09
CA TYR A 82 4.87 0.87 -2.97
C TYR A 82 4.01 -0.40 -2.84
N ILE A 83 3.04 -0.39 -1.95
CA ILE A 83 2.10 -1.51 -1.77
C ILE A 83 1.39 -1.83 -3.08
N GLY A 84 0.87 -0.83 -3.77
CA GLY A 84 0.20 -0.99 -5.06
C GLY A 84 1.10 -1.70 -6.08
N ASN A 85 2.31 -1.22 -6.27
CA ASN A 85 3.27 -1.84 -7.19
C ASN A 85 3.64 -3.26 -6.76
N ARG A 86 3.79 -3.49 -5.48
CA ARG A 86 4.17 -4.80 -4.94
C ARG A 86 3.09 -5.87 -5.18
N ILE A 87 1.83 -5.48 -5.20
CA ILE A 87 0.70 -6.38 -5.49
C ILE A 87 0.28 -6.39 -6.96
N GLY A 88 0.99 -5.70 -7.84
CA GLY A 88 0.78 -5.76 -9.29
C GLY A 88 -0.02 -4.60 -9.89
N LEU A 89 -0.12 -3.47 -9.22
CA LEU A 89 -0.76 -2.25 -9.70
C LEU A 89 0.29 -1.23 -10.14
N ASP A 90 0.13 -0.67 -11.34
CA ASP A 90 1.04 0.35 -11.85
C ASP A 90 0.68 1.74 -11.31
N VAL A 91 1.16 2.05 -10.13
CA VAL A 91 1.01 3.36 -9.50
C VAL A 91 2.34 4.11 -9.67
N THR A 92 2.37 5.05 -10.60
CA THR A 92 3.59 5.81 -10.90
C THR A 92 3.62 7.17 -10.25
N ASP A 93 2.47 7.72 -10.02
CA ASP A 93 2.33 9.08 -9.54
C ASP A 93 1.89 9.09 -8.08
N TYR A 94 2.45 10.00 -7.36
CA TYR A 94 2.12 10.28 -5.97
C TYR A 94 2.31 11.77 -5.74
N ARG A 95 1.45 12.42 -4.98
CA ARG A 95 1.78 13.80 -4.73
C ARG A 95 0.88 14.61 -3.87
N GLY A 96 1.27 15.89 -3.82
CA GLY A 96 0.73 16.99 -3.08
C GLY A 96 -0.73 17.34 -3.39
N GLY A 97 -1.16 18.50 -2.94
CA GLY A 97 -2.54 18.94 -3.14
C GLY A 97 -3.56 18.11 -2.38
N SER A 98 -4.76 18.04 -2.91
CA SER A 98 -5.89 17.35 -2.26
C SER A 98 -5.66 15.85 -2.11
N SER A 99 -4.92 15.23 -3.01
CA SER A 99 -4.54 13.80 -2.90
C SER A 99 -3.68 13.55 -1.67
N MET A 100 -2.60 14.31 -1.53
CA MET A 100 -1.72 14.20 -0.36
C MET A 100 -2.47 14.51 0.94
N GLU A 101 -3.29 15.55 0.96
CA GLU A 101 -4.08 15.93 2.14
C GLU A 101 -5.00 14.78 2.58
N PHE A 102 -5.62 14.09 1.64
CA PHE A 102 -6.50 12.97 1.96
C PHE A 102 -5.72 11.77 2.51
N PHE A 103 -4.67 11.35 1.82
CA PHE A 103 -3.94 10.12 2.16
C PHE A 103 -2.97 10.26 3.34
N ARG A 104 -2.64 11.47 3.77
CA ARG A 104 -1.88 11.67 4.99
C ARG A 104 -2.72 11.58 6.26
N MET A 105 -4.05 11.65 6.14
CA MET A 105 -4.94 11.57 7.29
C MET A 105 -5.01 10.15 7.84
N LYS A 106 -4.63 10.00 9.10
CA LYS A 106 -4.63 8.70 9.79
C LYS A 106 -5.99 7.99 9.70
N ALA A 107 -7.09 8.73 9.84
CA ALA A 107 -8.43 8.16 9.75
C ALA A 107 -8.70 7.49 8.40
N ASN A 108 -8.22 8.06 7.30
CA ASN A 108 -8.38 7.49 5.96
C ASN A 108 -7.51 6.25 5.78
N ILE A 109 -6.28 6.27 6.29
CA ILE A 109 -5.40 5.10 6.28
C ILE A 109 -6.02 3.95 7.09
N LYS A 110 -6.57 4.25 8.26
CA LYS A 110 -7.27 3.25 9.09
C LYS A 110 -8.44 2.61 8.36
N LYS A 111 -9.20 3.37 7.58
CA LYS A 111 -10.30 2.84 6.77
C LYS A 111 -9.79 1.86 5.72
N ILE A 112 -8.71 2.19 5.01
CA ILE A 112 -8.09 1.28 4.05
C ILE A 112 -7.69 -0.03 4.75
N PHE A 113 -7.07 0.06 5.91
CA PHE A 113 -6.57 -1.11 6.65
C PHE A 113 -7.68 -1.88 7.38
N SER A 114 -8.88 -1.33 7.46
CA SER A 114 -10.03 -2.02 8.07
C SER A 114 -10.73 -3.02 7.16
N MET A 115 -10.35 -3.10 5.89
CA MET A 115 -10.92 -4.09 4.97
C MET A 115 -10.61 -5.50 5.44
N ASP A 116 -11.60 -6.39 5.34
CA ASP A 116 -11.46 -7.79 5.76
C ASP A 116 -10.31 -8.48 5.03
N GLY A 117 -9.49 -9.23 5.76
CA GLY A 117 -8.36 -9.96 5.21
C GLY A 117 -7.04 -9.18 5.17
N ILE A 118 -7.06 -7.87 5.42
CA ILE A 118 -5.83 -7.12 5.63
C ILE A 118 -5.32 -7.41 7.04
N LYS A 119 -4.11 -7.92 7.10
CA LYS A 119 -3.44 -8.23 8.37
C LYS A 119 -2.80 -6.97 8.93
N VAL A 120 -3.48 -6.33 9.85
CA VAL A 120 -3.06 -5.09 10.48
C VAL A 120 -3.08 -5.23 12.00
N LYS A 121 -2.08 -4.65 12.63
CA LYS A 121 -2.04 -4.39 14.06
C LYS A 121 -2.10 -2.90 14.28
N MET A 122 -3.09 -2.46 15.04
CA MET A 122 -3.22 -1.08 15.53
C MET A 122 -3.09 -1.15 17.04
N LEU A 123 -1.99 -0.66 17.56
CA LEU A 123 -1.61 -0.83 18.96
C LEU A 123 -1.41 0.53 19.61
N ASP A 124 -1.95 0.66 20.82
CA ASP A 124 -1.70 1.81 21.67
C ASP A 124 -0.26 1.77 22.20
N VAL A 125 0.40 2.90 22.15
CA VAL A 125 1.77 3.07 22.61
C VAL A 125 1.81 4.25 23.59
N PHE A 126 2.61 4.11 24.64
CA PHE A 126 2.72 5.07 25.74
C PHE A 126 4.07 5.77 25.74
N ARG A 127 5.16 5.00 25.66
CA ARG A 127 6.50 5.49 25.39
C ARG A 127 6.83 5.15 23.95
N GLU A 128 6.39 5.99 23.06
CA GLU A 128 6.23 5.70 21.62
C GLU A 128 7.47 5.02 21.00
N ALA A 129 8.63 5.64 21.08
CA ALA A 129 9.84 5.08 20.46
C ALA A 129 10.22 3.72 21.04
N TYR A 130 10.10 3.54 22.32
CA TYR A 130 10.45 2.27 22.98
C TYR A 130 9.42 1.18 22.73
N ASP A 131 8.15 1.52 22.80
CA ASP A 131 7.07 0.57 22.58
C ASP A 131 7.05 0.10 21.12
N VAL A 132 7.20 1.02 20.19
CA VAL A 132 7.28 0.68 18.75
C VAL A 132 8.52 -0.17 18.45
N ALA A 133 9.68 0.15 19.03
CA ALA A 133 10.88 -0.66 18.87
C ALA A 133 10.65 -2.11 19.29
N ALA A 134 10.02 -2.33 20.44
CA ALA A 134 9.69 -3.66 20.95
C ALA A 134 8.69 -4.38 20.05
N ILE A 135 7.67 -3.66 19.52
CA ILE A 135 6.69 -4.22 18.60
C ILE A 135 7.36 -4.65 17.29
N LEU A 136 8.23 -3.82 16.72
CA LEU A 136 8.94 -4.15 15.48
C LEU A 136 9.82 -5.38 15.65
N GLU A 137 10.55 -5.50 16.75
CA GLU A 137 11.37 -6.67 17.04
C GLU A 137 10.56 -7.96 17.13
N ARG A 138 9.37 -7.88 17.68
CA ARG A 138 8.49 -9.03 17.86
C ARG A 138 7.70 -9.39 16.60
N GLU A 139 7.18 -8.41 15.88
CA GLU A 139 6.16 -8.60 14.86
C GLU A 139 6.69 -8.60 13.41
N VAL A 140 7.79 -7.94 13.14
CA VAL A 140 8.37 -7.92 11.79
C VAL A 140 9.13 -9.22 11.53
N LYS A 141 8.51 -10.08 10.72
CA LYS A 141 9.06 -11.41 10.40
C LYS A 141 9.96 -11.37 9.17
N PRO A 142 10.93 -12.31 9.06
CA PRO A 142 11.73 -12.43 7.84
C PRO A 142 10.87 -12.68 6.58
N ASN A 143 11.37 -12.24 5.43
CA ASN A 143 10.75 -12.44 4.11
C ASN A 143 9.36 -11.81 3.95
N ARG A 144 9.04 -10.82 4.75
CA ARG A 144 7.80 -10.06 4.70
C ARG A 144 8.06 -8.58 4.77
N GLU A 145 7.17 -7.83 4.16
CA GLU A 145 7.17 -6.37 4.17
C GLU A 145 5.91 -5.87 4.88
N TYR A 146 6.03 -4.72 5.55
CA TYR A 146 4.95 -4.14 6.34
C TYR A 146 4.88 -2.64 6.10
N PHE A 147 3.67 -2.11 6.11
CA PHE A 147 3.45 -0.68 6.29
C PHE A 147 3.58 -0.36 7.78
N LEU A 148 4.45 0.56 8.11
CA LEU A 148 4.55 1.11 9.46
C LEU A 148 4.09 2.57 9.46
N GLY A 149 3.09 2.89 10.27
CA GLY A 149 2.71 4.26 10.60
C GLY A 149 2.90 4.52 12.07
N THR A 150 3.78 5.45 12.43
CA THR A 150 4.05 5.85 13.80
C THR A 150 4.75 7.20 13.86
N GLY A 151 4.61 7.89 14.97
CA GLY A 151 5.10 9.26 15.06
C GLY A 151 4.44 10.15 14.02
N GLY A 152 5.22 10.88 13.26
CA GLY A 152 4.75 11.70 12.14
C GLY A 152 5.12 11.12 10.77
N HIS A 153 5.42 9.84 10.65
CA HIS A 153 5.93 9.23 9.42
C HIS A 153 5.29 7.88 9.11
N ALA A 154 5.31 7.54 7.83
CA ALA A 154 4.95 6.22 7.34
C ALA A 154 6.05 5.69 6.41
N ALA A 155 6.36 4.41 6.51
CA ALA A 155 7.34 3.76 5.65
C ALA A 155 7.08 2.26 5.56
N ILE A 156 7.59 1.64 4.52
CA ILE A 156 7.66 0.18 4.43
C ILE A 156 8.84 -0.29 5.27
N VAL A 157 8.62 -1.33 6.04
CA VAL A 157 9.66 -1.94 6.90
C VAL A 157 9.78 -3.42 6.62
N ARG A 158 10.96 -3.95 6.88
CA ARG A 158 11.26 -5.38 6.72
C ARG A 158 12.36 -5.82 7.67
N ARG A 159 12.55 -7.12 7.77
CA ARG A 159 13.75 -7.70 8.39
C ARG A 159 14.69 -8.19 7.27
N GLY A 160 15.75 -7.45 7.05
CA GLY A 160 16.80 -7.77 6.08
C GLY A 160 18.01 -8.44 6.72
N GLU A 161 19.08 -8.57 5.97
CA GLU A 161 20.33 -9.19 6.45
C GLU A 161 20.97 -8.43 7.63
N ARG A 162 20.75 -7.12 7.68
CA ARG A 162 21.27 -6.23 8.73
C ARG A 162 20.29 -6.01 9.88
N GLY A 163 19.27 -6.87 10.01
CA GLY A 163 18.19 -6.72 10.96
C GLY A 163 17.04 -5.88 10.42
N LEU A 164 16.38 -5.12 11.29
CA LEU A 164 15.26 -4.27 10.88
C LEU A 164 15.71 -3.12 9.97
N GLU A 165 14.97 -2.95 8.89
CA GLU A 165 15.20 -1.92 7.90
C GLU A 165 13.89 -1.19 7.56
N TYR A 166 13.99 0.08 7.22
CA TYR A 166 12.88 0.85 6.65
C TYR A 166 13.26 1.39 5.27
N LEU A 167 12.25 1.61 4.45
CA LEU A 167 12.43 2.10 3.10
C LEU A 167 12.37 3.62 3.06
N GLU A 168 13.48 4.25 2.64
CA GLU A 168 13.52 5.67 2.36
C GLU A 168 13.23 5.93 0.87
N LEU A 169 12.21 6.72 0.59
CA LEU A 169 11.81 7.08 -0.77
C LEU A 169 11.81 8.60 -1.02
N GLN A 170 11.99 9.40 0.02
CA GLN A 170 11.85 10.86 -0.04
C GLN A 170 13.17 11.63 0.10
N SER A 171 14.29 10.93 0.16
CA SER A 171 15.57 11.59 0.35
C SER A 171 16.09 12.24 -0.95
N SER A 172 16.61 13.43 -0.83
CA SER A 172 17.35 14.08 -1.90
C SER A 172 18.78 13.54 -2.10
N VAL A 173 19.26 12.77 -1.11
CA VAL A 173 20.65 12.25 -1.10
C VAL A 173 20.69 10.77 -1.44
N LYS A 174 19.98 9.95 -0.66
CA LYS A 174 20.01 8.49 -0.82
C LYS A 174 18.66 7.89 -0.48
N ASN A 175 18.14 7.07 -1.39
CA ASN A 175 16.94 6.29 -1.20
C ASN A 175 17.25 4.79 -1.18
N GLY A 176 16.32 4.01 -0.66
CA GLY A 176 16.43 2.57 -0.54
C GLY A 176 16.30 2.11 0.92
N TRP A 177 16.70 0.88 1.15
CA TRP A 177 16.61 0.28 2.48
C TRP A 177 17.66 0.84 3.43
N MET A 178 17.20 1.35 4.56
CA MET A 178 18.02 1.92 5.62
C MET A 178 17.91 1.06 6.89
N SER A 179 19.04 0.82 7.54
CA SER A 179 19.04 0.13 8.84
C SER A 179 18.34 0.98 9.90
N PHE A 180 17.52 0.34 10.73
CA PHE A 180 16.99 0.98 11.93
C PHE A 180 18.06 1.30 12.97
N ASN A 181 19.28 0.80 12.82
CA ASN A 181 20.41 1.12 13.69
C ASN A 181 21.25 2.31 13.17
N ARG A 182 20.85 2.96 12.06
CA ARG A 182 21.64 4.05 11.45
C ARG A 182 21.95 5.23 12.38
N TYR A 183 21.11 5.45 13.38
CA TYR A 183 21.32 6.48 14.42
C TYR A 183 21.81 5.91 15.74
N GLY A 184 22.33 4.68 15.73
CA GLY A 184 22.89 3.98 16.88
C GLY A 184 21.96 2.97 17.55
N SER A 185 20.64 3.11 17.40
CA SER A 185 19.65 2.16 17.90
C SER A 185 18.32 2.32 17.17
N ILE A 186 17.46 1.31 17.26
CA ILE A 186 16.10 1.37 16.74
C ILE A 186 15.31 2.52 17.35
N VAL A 187 15.41 2.70 18.66
CA VAL A 187 14.74 3.78 19.40
C VAL A 187 15.17 5.15 18.87
N LYS A 188 16.47 5.37 18.68
CA LYS A 188 16.99 6.65 18.16
C LYS A 188 16.57 6.90 16.73
N THR A 189 16.49 5.87 15.90
CA THR A 189 16.00 5.97 14.53
C THR A 189 14.51 6.32 14.49
N LEU A 190 13.70 5.67 15.33
CA LEU A 190 12.28 6.01 15.48
C LEU A 190 12.08 7.46 15.93
N LYS A 191 12.90 7.94 16.86
CA LYS A 191 12.90 9.35 17.23
C LYS A 191 13.30 10.25 16.06
N GLY A 192 14.45 10.01 15.45
CA GLY A 192 15.07 10.91 14.50
C GLY A 192 14.38 10.94 13.15
N ARG A 193 13.95 9.79 12.65
CA ARG A 193 13.33 9.68 11.31
C ARG A 193 11.81 9.65 11.35
N PHE A 194 11.23 8.99 12.33
CA PHE A 194 9.77 8.85 12.43
C PHE A 194 9.11 9.91 13.33
N GLY A 195 9.89 10.64 14.10
CA GLY A 195 9.36 11.63 15.02
C GLY A 195 8.67 11.05 16.25
N CYS A 196 9.02 9.81 16.61
CA CYS A 196 8.49 9.16 17.80
C CYS A 196 8.99 9.83 19.07
N ARG A 197 8.13 9.95 20.06
CA ARG A 197 8.50 10.50 21.36
C ARG A 197 9.26 9.50 22.20
N MET A 198 10.25 9.99 22.94
CA MET A 198 11.10 9.19 23.82
C MET A 198 10.51 9.04 25.22
N THR A 199 9.72 9.99 25.66
CA THR A 199 9.09 10.01 26.97
C THR A 199 7.64 9.60 26.89
N ARG A 200 7.10 9.12 28.02
CA ARG A 200 5.67 8.83 28.12
C ARG A 200 4.86 10.07 27.83
N ASP A 201 3.95 9.96 26.86
CA ASP A 201 3.04 11.04 26.53
C ASP A 201 1.85 11.09 27.49
N ARG A 202 1.28 12.30 27.60
CA ARG A 202 0.00 12.55 28.26
C ARG A 202 -1.15 11.85 27.53
N PHE A 203 -1.06 11.75 26.20
CA PHE A 203 -2.07 11.16 25.35
C PHE A 203 -1.56 9.82 24.80
N ILE A 204 -2.47 8.85 24.76
CA ILE A 204 -2.23 7.58 24.10
C ILE A 204 -2.07 7.81 22.60
N ARG A 205 -0.98 7.29 22.04
CA ARG A 205 -0.75 7.28 20.60
C ARG A 205 -1.00 5.89 20.07
N GLU A 206 -1.34 5.81 18.80
CA GLU A 206 -1.59 4.55 18.13
C GLU A 206 -0.59 4.38 16.99
N MET A 207 0.05 3.21 16.95
CA MET A 207 0.87 2.81 15.82
C MET A 207 0.12 1.82 14.94
N MET A 208 0.46 1.77 13.66
CA MET A 208 -0.10 0.83 12.68
C MET A 208 1.00 0.02 12.04
N LEU A 209 0.78 -1.29 11.97
CA LEU A 209 1.67 -2.22 11.27
C LEU A 209 0.82 -3.17 10.44
N ALA A 210 0.90 -3.05 9.12
CA ALA A 210 0.09 -3.84 8.18
C ALA A 210 0.99 -4.65 7.25
N GLU A 211 0.68 -5.93 7.09
CA GLU A 211 1.43 -6.83 6.21
C GLU A 211 1.11 -6.54 4.74
N VAL A 212 2.12 -6.21 3.93
CA VAL A 212 1.95 -5.80 2.53
C VAL A 212 1.26 -6.87 1.70
N ASP A 213 1.64 -8.13 1.83
CA ASP A 213 1.05 -9.22 1.06
C ASP A 213 -0.46 -9.41 1.32
N SER A 214 -0.95 -9.02 2.49
CA SER A 214 -2.37 -9.14 2.80
C SER A 214 -3.27 -8.23 1.96
N PHE A 215 -2.71 -7.21 1.31
CA PHE A 215 -3.45 -6.32 0.40
C PHE A 215 -3.82 -6.99 -0.92
N LYS A 216 -3.20 -8.11 -1.27
CA LYS A 216 -3.49 -8.85 -2.51
C LYS A 216 -4.96 -9.27 -2.62
N SER A 217 -5.60 -9.59 -1.49
CA SER A 217 -7.02 -9.96 -1.45
C SER A 217 -7.97 -8.83 -1.83
N HIS A 218 -7.49 -7.57 -1.80
CA HIS A 218 -8.24 -6.37 -2.14
C HIS A 218 -7.67 -5.62 -3.34
N LYS A 219 -6.97 -6.31 -4.23
CA LYS A 219 -6.33 -5.70 -5.38
C LYS A 219 -7.29 -4.88 -6.24
N SER A 220 -8.49 -5.38 -6.50
CA SER A 220 -9.49 -4.68 -7.30
C SER A 220 -9.96 -3.38 -6.65
N GLU A 221 -10.20 -3.39 -5.33
CA GLU A 221 -10.60 -2.20 -4.58
C GLU A 221 -9.47 -1.19 -4.48
N LEU A 222 -8.26 -1.65 -4.22
CA LEU A 222 -7.06 -0.81 -4.18
C LEU A 222 -6.77 -0.18 -5.54
N LYS A 223 -7.04 -0.87 -6.63
CA LYS A 223 -6.93 -0.31 -7.98
C LYS A 223 -7.79 0.95 -8.14
N GLU A 224 -9.01 0.93 -7.62
CA GLU A 224 -9.89 2.09 -7.65
C GLU A 224 -9.42 3.20 -6.70
N ILE A 225 -9.05 2.87 -5.48
CA ILE A 225 -8.60 3.85 -4.49
C ILE A 225 -7.28 4.52 -4.92
N LEU A 226 -6.31 3.74 -5.38
CA LEU A 226 -4.99 4.24 -5.75
C LEU A 226 -4.99 5.06 -7.04
N GLY A 227 -6.05 5.03 -7.84
CA GLY A 227 -6.25 5.95 -8.94
C GLY A 227 -6.30 7.42 -8.49
N TYR A 228 -6.65 7.67 -7.26
CA TYR A 228 -6.63 9.00 -6.65
C TYR A 228 -5.23 9.42 -6.14
N LEU A 229 -4.29 8.49 -6.07
CA LEU A 229 -2.86 8.78 -5.90
C LEU A 229 -2.15 8.99 -7.23
N ASN A 230 -2.63 8.34 -8.27
CA ASN A 230 -2.04 8.30 -9.60
C ASN A 230 -2.37 9.57 -10.41
N THR A 231 -2.25 10.74 -9.81
CA THR A 231 -2.78 12.00 -10.34
C THR A 231 -1.73 13.07 -10.54
N ALA A 232 -0.47 12.78 -10.28
CA ALA A 232 0.60 13.74 -10.44
C ALA A 232 0.78 14.15 -11.91
N THR A 233 1.08 15.41 -12.13
CA THR A 233 1.51 15.91 -13.43
C THR A 233 2.89 15.36 -13.80
N ASP A 234 3.30 15.46 -15.04
CA ASP A 234 4.63 15.05 -15.48
C ASP A 234 5.76 15.80 -14.73
N GLN A 235 5.51 17.04 -14.36
CA GLN A 235 6.43 17.84 -13.55
C GLN A 235 6.57 17.35 -12.11
N GLN A 236 5.56 16.67 -11.61
CA GLN A 236 5.53 16.11 -10.26
C GLN A 236 6.07 14.69 -10.21
N LYS A 237 6.42 14.13 -11.34
CA LYS A 237 7.06 12.83 -11.40
C LYS A 237 8.50 12.92 -10.92
N LYS A 238 9.04 11.78 -10.71
CA LYS A 238 10.39 11.47 -10.31
C LYS A 238 11.41 12.58 -10.64
N GLY A 239 11.99 13.15 -9.63
CA GLY A 239 13.05 14.15 -9.74
C GLY A 239 12.60 15.59 -9.95
N ALA A 240 11.29 15.83 -10.12
CA ALA A 240 10.80 17.18 -10.44
C ALA A 240 10.57 18.07 -9.22
N PHE A 241 10.46 17.52 -8.02
CA PHE A 241 10.15 18.31 -6.83
C PHE A 241 11.33 18.98 -6.16
N GLY A 242 12.53 18.54 -6.41
CA GLY A 242 13.74 19.10 -5.80
C GLY A 242 14.47 20.15 -6.64
N GLY A 243 14.00 20.46 -7.84
CA GLY A 243 14.75 21.20 -8.83
C GLY A 243 14.35 22.65 -9.09
N GLU A 244 13.19 23.06 -8.64
CA GLU A 244 12.75 24.45 -8.82
C GLU A 244 12.82 25.19 -7.50
N LYS A 245 13.89 25.93 -7.34
CA LYS A 245 14.02 27.01 -6.37
C LYS A 245 13.62 28.30 -7.05
#